data_95a1775fd7fe256fa2c750a051e6c72d
#
_entry.id   95a1775fd7fe256fa2c750a051e6c72d
#
_cell.length_a   1.000
_cell.length_b   1.000
_cell.length_c   1.000
_cell.angle_alpha   90.00
_cell.angle_beta   90.00
_cell.angle_gamma   90.00
#
_symmetry.space_group_name_H-M   'P 1'
#
loop_
_entity.id
_entity.type
_entity.pdbx_description
1 polymer ?
#
loop_
_entity_poly.entity_id
_entity_poly.type
_entity_poly.pdbx_seq_one_letter_code
_entity_poly.pdbx_strand_id
1 'polypeptide(L)' 'MSIIDHIAVLVDDLEVAEEWYTQKLDGKVTFRDPKYIRMRVSNTNIALIDKKHYPYSH' A
#
# COMPACT_ATOMS: atom_id res chain seq x y z
N MET A 1 -9.64 -21.34 4.22
CA MET A 1 -9.71 -20.51 4.76
C MET A 1 -9.49 -19.35 4.16
N SER A 2 -10.11 -18.50 4.10
CA SER A 2 -9.88 -17.43 3.47
C SER A 2 -9.05 -16.60 4.20
N ILE A 3 -8.11 -16.11 3.64
CA ILE A 3 -7.18 -15.36 4.35
C ILE A 3 -7.15 -14.02 3.78
N ILE A 4 -6.99 -13.04 4.58
CA ILE A 4 -6.83 -11.71 4.09
C ILE A 4 -5.45 -11.59 3.56
N ASP A 5 -5.33 -11.41 2.28
CA ASP A 5 -4.05 -11.39 1.65
C ASP A 5 -3.39 -10.05 1.71
N HIS A 6 -4.09 -8.98 2.03
CA HIS A 6 -3.42 -7.71 2.08
C HIS A 6 -4.10 -6.81 3.06
N ILE A 7 -3.37 -5.84 3.51
CA ILE A 7 -3.81 -4.86 4.49
C ILE A 7 -3.82 -3.52 3.80
N ALA A 8 -4.87 -2.77 3.96
CA ALA A 8 -4.95 -1.43 3.38
C ALA A 8 -4.40 -0.43 4.38
N VAL A 9 -3.53 0.44 3.91
CA VAL A 9 -2.90 1.47 4.74
C VAL A 9 -3.16 2.82 4.09
N LEU A 10 -3.81 3.71 4.81
CA LEU A 10 -4.06 5.05 4.30
C LEU A 10 -2.86 5.93 4.55
N VAL A 11 -2.41 6.60 3.52
CA VAL A 11 -1.20 7.42 3.63
C VAL A 11 -1.47 8.80 3.05
N ASP A 12 -0.70 9.77 3.48
CA ASP A 12 -0.82 11.12 2.97
C ASP A 12 -0.15 11.29 1.63
N ASP A 13 0.91 10.56 1.38
CA ASP A 13 1.68 10.73 0.16
C ASP A 13 2.17 9.35 -0.27
N LEU A 14 1.70 8.87 -1.40
CA LEU A 14 2.03 7.52 -1.85
C LEU A 14 3.51 7.35 -2.11
N GLU A 15 4.16 8.34 -2.70
CA GLU A 15 5.58 8.19 -3.01
C GLU A 15 6.43 8.14 -1.77
N VAL A 16 6.11 8.97 -0.80
CA VAL A 16 6.85 8.97 0.45
C VAL A 16 6.63 7.66 1.18
N ALA A 17 5.39 7.18 1.18
CA ALA A 17 5.08 5.92 1.85
C ALA A 17 5.78 4.76 1.18
N GLU A 18 5.76 4.72 -0.14
CA GLU A 18 6.43 3.66 -0.86
C GLU A 18 7.91 3.65 -0.54
N GLU A 19 8.52 4.80 -0.52
CA GLU A 19 9.95 4.88 -0.24
C GLU A 19 10.24 4.40 1.18
N TRP A 20 9.40 4.78 2.12
CA TRP A 20 9.60 4.37 3.50
C TRP A 20 9.54 2.84 3.64
N TYR A 21 8.52 2.23 3.02
CA TYR A 21 8.38 0.79 3.12
C TYR A 21 9.50 0.06 2.39
N THR A 22 9.95 0.62 1.27
CA THR A 22 11.04 0.01 0.54
C THR A 22 12.32 0.06 1.35
N GLN A 23 12.61 1.21 1.96
CA GLN A 23 13.88 1.36 2.65
C GLN A 23 13.88 0.76 4.03
N LYS A 24 12.78 0.85 4.75
CA LYS A 24 12.78 0.40 6.13
C LYS A 24 12.37 -1.05 6.27
N LEU A 25 11.53 -1.55 5.39
CA LEU A 25 11.01 -2.90 5.52
C LEU A 25 11.31 -3.77 4.30
N ASP A 26 12.14 -3.29 3.41
CA ASP A 26 12.53 -4.04 2.23
C ASP A 26 11.31 -4.42 1.40
N GLY A 27 10.36 -3.53 1.32
CA GLY A 27 9.15 -3.79 0.55
C GLY A 27 9.41 -3.74 -0.94
N LYS A 28 8.57 -4.43 -1.70
CA LYS A 28 8.69 -4.44 -3.14
C LYS A 28 7.34 -4.10 -3.74
N VAL A 29 7.35 -3.21 -4.72
CA VAL A 29 6.12 -2.82 -5.38
C VAL A 29 5.68 -3.94 -6.30
N THR A 30 4.44 -4.37 -6.18
CA THR A 30 3.90 -5.40 -7.04
C THR A 30 2.90 -4.82 -8.04
N PHE A 31 2.34 -3.65 -7.75
CA PHE A 31 1.43 -3.01 -8.67
C PHE A 31 1.36 -1.53 -8.31
N ARG A 32 1.28 -0.68 -9.31
CA ARG A 32 1.26 0.75 -9.08
C ARG A 32 0.13 1.39 -9.86
N ASP A 33 -0.61 2.25 -9.21
CA ASP A 33 -1.70 2.99 -9.80
C ASP A 33 -1.64 4.40 -9.23
N PRO A 34 -2.16 5.41 -9.89
CA PRO A 34 -2.10 6.77 -9.34
C PRO A 34 -2.76 6.91 -7.98
N LYS A 35 -3.72 6.05 -7.65
CA LYS A 35 -4.44 6.19 -6.40
C LYS A 35 -3.98 5.24 -5.33
N TYR A 36 -3.24 4.19 -5.68
CA TYR A 36 -2.76 3.30 -4.67
C TYR A 36 -1.56 2.52 -5.20
N ILE A 37 -0.81 1.93 -4.30
CA ILE A 37 0.35 1.15 -4.65
C ILE A 37 0.27 -0.14 -3.86
N ARG A 38 0.41 -1.27 -4.54
CA ARG A 38 0.48 -2.54 -3.84
C ARG A 38 1.92 -2.92 -3.65
N MET A 39 2.24 -3.38 -2.47
CA MET A 39 3.59 -3.78 -2.13
C MET A 39 3.57 -5.10 -1.39
N ARG A 40 4.66 -5.82 -1.49
CA ARG A 40 4.85 -7.01 -0.68
C ARG A 40 5.94 -6.72 0.34
N VAL A 41 5.62 -6.91 1.59
CA VAL A 41 6.56 -6.68 2.66
C VAL A 41 6.64 -7.98 3.43
N SER A 42 7.78 -8.64 3.36
CA SER A 42 7.93 -9.96 3.94
C SER A 42 6.94 -10.88 3.23
N ASN A 43 6.06 -11.53 3.93
CA ASN A 43 5.05 -12.36 3.31
C ASN A 43 3.69 -11.70 3.30
N THR A 44 3.65 -10.42 3.51
CA THR A 44 2.39 -9.71 3.63
C THR A 44 2.19 -8.81 2.43
N ASN A 45 1.00 -8.82 1.88
CA ASN A 45 0.67 -7.89 0.81
C ASN A 45 -0.04 -6.70 1.43
N ILE A 46 0.42 -5.50 1.10
CA ILE A 46 -0.22 -4.30 1.59
C ILE A 46 -0.63 -3.44 0.43
N ALA A 47 -1.64 -2.62 0.64
CA ALA A 47 -2.08 -1.66 -0.34
C ALA A 47 -1.99 -0.28 0.30
N LEU A 48 -1.10 0.55 -0.21
CA LEU A 48 -0.98 1.92 0.24
C LEU A 48 -1.99 2.74 -0.53
N ILE A 49 -2.89 3.40 0.16
CA ILE A 49 -3.96 4.13 -0.46
C ILE A 49 -3.85 5.59 -0.10
N ASP A 50 -3.89 6.44 -1.12
CA ASP A 50 -3.85 7.88 -0.89
C ASP A 50 -5.14 8.26 -0.19
N LYS A 51 -5.06 8.78 1.02
CA LYS A 51 -6.26 9.08 1.77
C LYS A 51 -7.08 10.16 1.15
N LYS A 52 -6.55 10.93 0.21
CA LYS A 52 -7.34 11.90 -0.48
C LYS A 52 -8.37 11.23 -1.40
N HIS A 53 -8.14 9.98 -1.76
CA HIS A 53 -9.07 9.25 -2.60
C HIS A 53 -9.90 8.26 -1.82
N TYR A 54 -9.84 8.32 -0.53
CA TYR A 54 -10.54 7.37 0.31
C TYR A 54 -11.26 8.12 1.44
N PRO A 55 -12.48 7.81 1.74
CA PRO A 55 -13.29 6.74 1.16
C PRO A 55 -13.88 7.21 -0.15
N TYR A 56 -14.09 6.28 -1.00
CA TYR A 56 -14.65 6.68 -2.21
C TYR A 56 -16.05 6.97 -2.10
N SER A 57 -16.56 6.71 -1.39
CA SER A 57 -17.74 6.93 -1.32
C SER A 57 -18.43 7.36 -1.07
N HIS A 58 -18.64 7.52 -1.06
CA HIS A 58 -19.45 7.80 -0.91
C HIS A 58 -19.69 8.27 -0.75
#